data_4c0bb582d8aba55fcd64db33ef6263d2
#
_entry.id   4c0bb582d8aba55fcd64db33ef6263d2
#
_cell.length_a   1.000
_cell.length_b   1.000
_cell.length_c   1.000
_cell.angle_alpha   90.00
_cell.angle_beta   90.00
_cell.angle_gamma   90.00
#
_symmetry.space_group_name_H-M   'P 1'
#
loop_
_entity.id
_entity.type
_entity.pdbx_description
1 polymer ?
#
loop_
_entity_poly.entity_id
_entity_poly.type
_entity_poly.pdbx_seq_one_letter_code
_entity_poly.pdbx_strand_id
1 'polypeptide(L)'
;MRIAHIINHLGVSGVNQVVADLVSVFNAHGHECVIYYLKACDSPASYSCPVVPLSGSASLPEHFDVIHSHGIGPMLYVMRHRRALEKRNGNQGRPLFVTTLHCYCFQDLPSLYGWAKGGLMALAYLASTLWQDRVVCLSQDMMRYYSRWISRRKLRYVYNTRLLPSKQNEVFNPDDATLVDQLKSWHAQGHTVIGMNGVLIYRKGVDLMLRALRLLNQEGHRFRLVLVGDGQDRGDFEKLCQSLGLNDEVLFAGHRKDAYRFLPYYDILALPSHSEGFPLSLLEAAVYQKKVVVSELPIVKECFGYRTPGTSTGKEEVAAFKIDPNQDATVLRLAEAIRNAMSDEAIGPRLRQRFDKDYSPEVFYHKYEFVYSDS
;
A
#
# COMPACT_ATOMS: atom_id res chain seq x y z
N MET A 1 -20.70 0.60 17.41
CA MET A 1 -20.72 1.88 16.65
C MET A 1 -21.22 1.62 15.24
N ARG A 2 -21.91 2.61 14.65
CA ARG A 2 -22.24 2.65 13.23
C ARG A 2 -21.25 3.60 12.52
N ILE A 3 -20.54 3.10 11.52
CA ILE A 3 -19.42 3.80 10.88
C ILE A 3 -19.69 3.93 9.39
N ALA A 4 -19.72 5.17 8.88
CA ALA A 4 -19.75 5.44 7.45
C ALA A 4 -18.35 5.68 6.92
N HIS A 5 -17.89 4.86 5.97
CA HIS A 5 -16.66 5.11 5.22
C HIS A 5 -16.99 5.77 3.88
N ILE A 6 -16.37 6.90 3.58
CA ILE A 6 -16.57 7.59 2.30
C ILE A 6 -15.30 7.44 1.47
N ILE A 7 -15.44 6.85 0.26
CA ILE A 7 -14.37 6.62 -0.70
C ILE A 7 -14.63 7.32 -2.03
N ASN A 8 -13.59 7.55 -2.81
CA ASN A 8 -13.74 8.25 -4.10
C ASN A 8 -14.39 7.36 -5.17
N HIS A 9 -13.93 6.11 -5.30
CA HIS A 9 -14.43 5.13 -6.28
C HIS A 9 -14.28 3.70 -5.73
N LEU A 10 -15.03 2.76 -6.32
CA LEU A 10 -15.02 1.35 -5.88
C LEU A 10 -13.87 0.51 -6.43
N GLY A 11 -13.08 1.02 -7.38
CA GLY A 11 -12.03 0.24 -8.06
C GLY A 11 -10.92 -0.24 -7.12
N VAL A 12 -10.18 -1.24 -7.56
CA VAL A 12 -9.05 -1.79 -6.80
C VAL A 12 -7.94 -0.74 -6.68
N SER A 13 -7.57 -0.39 -5.45
CA SER A 13 -6.48 0.53 -5.13
C SER A 13 -5.97 0.27 -3.71
N GLY A 14 -4.75 0.71 -3.40
CA GLY A 14 -4.21 0.58 -2.03
C GLY A 14 -5.10 1.23 -0.97
N VAL A 15 -5.68 2.39 -1.26
CA VAL A 15 -6.62 3.07 -0.34
C VAL A 15 -7.86 2.21 -0.09
N ASN A 16 -8.47 1.70 -1.15
CA ASN A 16 -9.67 0.88 -1.04
C ASN A 16 -9.41 -0.46 -0.36
N GLN A 17 -8.20 -1.00 -0.50
CA GLN A 17 -7.79 -2.20 0.21
C GLN A 17 -7.67 -1.95 1.72
N VAL A 18 -7.10 -0.82 2.13
CA VAL A 18 -7.06 -0.42 3.55
C VAL A 18 -8.48 -0.26 4.11
N VAL A 19 -9.40 0.33 3.34
CA VAL A 19 -10.81 0.47 3.77
C VAL A 19 -11.48 -0.90 3.88
N ALA A 20 -11.23 -1.82 2.96
CA ALA A 20 -11.78 -3.18 3.02
C ALA A 20 -11.28 -3.93 4.27
N ASP A 21 -9.98 -3.84 4.57
CA ASP A 21 -9.41 -4.44 5.77
C ASP A 21 -9.99 -3.79 7.04
N LEU A 22 -10.12 -2.46 7.09
CA LEU A 22 -10.69 -1.71 8.21
C LEU A 22 -12.14 -2.11 8.48
N VAL A 23 -12.98 -2.14 7.44
CA VAL A 23 -14.38 -2.58 7.53
C VAL A 23 -14.49 -4.01 8.03
N SER A 24 -13.67 -4.92 7.49
CA SER A 24 -13.71 -6.33 7.89
C SER A 24 -13.31 -6.52 9.35
N VAL A 25 -12.28 -5.79 9.81
CA VAL A 25 -11.85 -5.81 11.21
C VAL A 25 -12.95 -5.30 12.14
N PHE A 26 -13.57 -4.15 11.81
CA PHE A 26 -14.61 -3.57 12.67
C PHE A 26 -15.89 -4.40 12.68
N ASN A 27 -16.31 -4.96 11.55
CA ASN A 27 -17.45 -5.89 11.50
C ASN A 27 -17.21 -7.14 12.37
N ALA A 28 -15.99 -7.68 12.36
CA ALA A 28 -15.62 -8.83 13.20
C ALA A 28 -15.70 -8.53 14.72
N HIS A 29 -15.58 -7.24 15.11
CA HIS A 29 -15.74 -6.77 16.48
C HIS A 29 -17.16 -6.25 16.80
N GLY A 30 -18.15 -6.58 15.96
CA GLY A 30 -19.57 -6.25 16.22
C GLY A 30 -19.96 -4.79 15.93
N HIS A 31 -19.17 -4.05 15.17
CA HIS A 31 -19.55 -2.73 14.68
C HIS A 31 -20.27 -2.84 13.34
N GLU A 32 -21.09 -1.86 12.99
CA GLU A 32 -21.80 -1.79 11.72
C GLU A 32 -21.13 -0.78 10.80
N CYS A 33 -20.55 -1.26 9.70
CA CYS A 33 -19.90 -0.43 8.69
C CYS A 33 -20.74 -0.32 7.42
N VAL A 34 -20.74 0.87 6.79
CA VAL A 34 -21.30 1.12 5.47
C VAL A 34 -20.31 1.91 4.64
N ILE A 35 -20.09 1.51 3.39
CA ILE A 35 -19.24 2.25 2.46
C ILE A 35 -20.10 3.11 1.53
N TYR A 36 -19.75 4.38 1.45
CA TYR A 36 -20.30 5.33 0.49
C TYR A 36 -19.24 5.70 -0.54
N TYR A 37 -19.62 5.74 -1.82
CA TYR A 37 -18.69 6.08 -2.89
C TYR A 37 -19.20 7.23 -3.77
N LEU A 38 -18.26 8.06 -4.26
CA LEU A 38 -18.56 9.22 -5.10
C LEU A 38 -18.67 8.88 -6.58
N LYS A 39 -17.95 7.84 -7.04
CA LYS A 39 -17.91 7.41 -8.45
C LYS A 39 -17.97 5.91 -8.56
N ALA A 40 -18.81 5.42 -9.46
CA ALA A 40 -18.82 4.00 -9.85
C ALA A 40 -17.57 3.63 -10.67
N CYS A 41 -17.31 2.34 -10.80
CA CYS A 41 -16.29 1.77 -11.69
C CYS A 41 -16.75 0.41 -12.21
N ASP A 42 -16.16 -0.02 -13.34
CA ASP A 42 -16.54 -1.27 -14.02
C ASP A 42 -16.08 -2.53 -13.28
N SER A 43 -15.03 -2.42 -12.45
CA SER A 43 -14.44 -3.56 -11.71
C SER A 43 -14.34 -3.21 -10.22
N PRO A 44 -15.43 -3.35 -9.46
CA PRO A 44 -15.43 -2.97 -8.05
C PRO A 44 -14.62 -3.95 -7.19
N ALA A 45 -13.97 -3.41 -6.15
CA ALA A 45 -13.43 -4.20 -5.06
C ALA A 45 -14.57 -4.86 -4.25
N SER A 46 -14.28 -5.98 -3.60
CA SER A 46 -15.24 -6.64 -2.72
C SER A 46 -15.13 -6.08 -1.30
N TYR A 47 -16.27 -5.88 -0.66
CA TYR A 47 -16.36 -5.39 0.72
C TYR A 47 -17.30 -6.28 1.54
N SER A 48 -17.03 -6.42 2.83
CA SER A 48 -17.83 -7.19 3.79
C SER A 48 -18.97 -6.38 4.42
N CYS A 49 -19.45 -5.33 3.76
CA CYS A 49 -20.51 -4.45 4.24
C CYS A 49 -21.35 -3.90 3.07
N PRO A 50 -22.51 -3.28 3.34
CA PRO A 50 -23.27 -2.54 2.33
C PRO A 50 -22.44 -1.44 1.66
N VAL A 51 -22.61 -1.30 0.34
CA VAL A 51 -21.91 -0.30 -0.49
C VAL A 51 -22.95 0.54 -1.22
N VAL A 52 -22.96 1.86 -0.99
CA VAL A 52 -24.03 2.77 -1.41
C VAL A 52 -23.48 3.94 -2.22
N PRO A 53 -24.05 4.29 -3.38
CA PRO A 53 -23.65 5.49 -4.11
C PRO A 53 -24.06 6.76 -3.36
N LEU A 54 -23.16 7.74 -3.27
CA LEU A 54 -23.49 9.10 -2.91
C LEU A 54 -23.97 9.84 -4.15
N SER A 55 -25.28 9.75 -4.43
CA SER A 55 -25.90 10.59 -5.45
C SER A 55 -25.98 12.04 -4.98
N GLY A 56 -25.80 13.00 -5.89
CA GLY A 56 -25.62 14.46 -5.72
C GLY A 56 -26.46 15.25 -4.71
N SER A 57 -27.42 14.66 -3.99
CA SER A 57 -28.06 15.24 -2.83
C SER A 57 -27.36 14.75 -1.56
N ALA A 58 -26.80 15.64 -0.84
CA ALA A 58 -25.96 15.58 0.34
C ALA A 58 -26.49 14.78 1.55
N SER A 59 -26.93 13.56 1.41
CA SER A 59 -27.47 12.90 2.58
C SER A 59 -27.08 11.44 2.71
N LEU A 60 -26.15 11.19 3.64
CA LEU A 60 -26.13 9.89 4.29
C LEU A 60 -27.53 9.64 4.87
N PRO A 61 -28.23 8.55 4.51
CA PRO A 61 -29.64 8.39 4.84
C PRO A 61 -29.91 8.11 6.32
N GLU A 62 -28.88 7.78 7.11
CA GLU A 62 -28.99 7.24 8.45
C GLU A 62 -28.03 7.93 9.43
N HIS A 63 -28.26 7.69 10.73
CA HIS A 63 -27.36 8.10 11.80
C HIS A 63 -26.06 7.30 11.80
N PHE A 64 -24.93 7.97 12.04
CA PHE A 64 -23.61 7.37 12.23
C PHE A 64 -22.90 7.99 13.43
N ASP A 65 -22.21 7.15 14.19
CA ASP A 65 -21.32 7.61 15.27
C ASP A 65 -20.04 8.21 14.68
N VAL A 66 -19.53 7.63 13.58
CA VAL A 66 -18.31 8.04 12.90
C VAL A 66 -18.55 8.19 11.40
N ILE A 67 -18.06 9.27 10.81
CA ILE A 67 -17.98 9.47 9.37
C ILE A 67 -16.50 9.59 8.99
N HIS A 68 -15.98 8.54 8.33
CA HIS A 68 -14.57 8.42 8.01
C HIS A 68 -14.33 8.57 6.50
N SER A 69 -13.64 9.62 6.10
CA SER A 69 -13.33 9.94 4.72
C SER A 69 -11.93 9.47 4.31
N HIS A 70 -11.79 8.94 3.07
CA HIS A 70 -10.53 8.43 2.53
C HIS A 70 -10.21 9.11 1.20
N GLY A 71 -9.21 9.99 1.22
CA GLY A 71 -8.76 10.75 0.05
C GLY A 71 -9.48 12.09 -0.16
N ILE A 72 -8.97 12.88 -1.12
CA ILE A 72 -9.34 14.29 -1.30
C ILE A 72 -10.82 14.49 -1.64
N GLY A 73 -11.40 13.72 -2.55
CA GLY A 73 -12.81 13.85 -2.94
C GLY A 73 -13.77 13.66 -1.76
N PRO A 74 -13.68 12.57 -1.00
CA PRO A 74 -14.43 12.35 0.24
C PRO A 74 -14.24 13.44 1.31
N MET A 75 -13.01 13.94 1.50
CA MET A 75 -12.74 15.03 2.44
C MET A 75 -13.43 16.35 2.02
N LEU A 76 -13.41 16.66 0.73
CA LEU A 76 -14.12 17.82 0.18
C LEU A 76 -15.64 17.65 0.28
N TYR A 77 -16.15 16.42 0.11
CA TYR A 77 -17.56 16.11 0.35
C TYR A 77 -17.95 16.40 1.81
N VAL A 78 -17.18 15.91 2.78
CA VAL A 78 -17.41 16.19 4.21
C VAL A 78 -17.36 17.70 4.47
N MET A 79 -16.34 18.41 3.96
CA MET A 79 -16.20 19.87 4.09
C MET A 79 -17.47 20.61 3.64
N ARG A 80 -18.00 20.23 2.48
CA ARG A 80 -19.18 20.90 1.89
C ARG A 80 -20.48 20.57 2.63
N HIS A 81 -20.60 19.36 3.17
CA HIS A 81 -21.88 18.86 3.71
C HIS A 81 -21.89 18.69 5.23
N ARG A 82 -20.83 19.03 5.94
CA ARG A 82 -20.67 18.80 7.37
C ARG A 82 -21.86 19.26 8.21
N ARG A 83 -22.33 20.49 8.01
CA ARG A 83 -23.50 21.03 8.78
C ARG A 83 -24.78 20.22 8.56
N ALA A 84 -24.99 19.74 7.33
CA ALA A 84 -26.14 18.91 7.02
C ALA A 84 -26.03 17.52 7.67
N LEU A 85 -24.82 16.95 7.69
CA LEU A 85 -24.52 15.68 8.31
C LEU A 85 -24.67 15.75 9.86
N GLU A 86 -24.21 16.84 10.48
CA GLU A 86 -24.40 17.09 11.92
C GLU A 86 -25.90 17.22 12.29
N LYS A 87 -26.69 17.96 11.53
CA LYS A 87 -28.12 18.17 11.78
C LYS A 87 -28.94 16.86 11.68
N ARG A 88 -28.55 15.95 10.80
CA ARG A 88 -29.27 14.69 10.60
C ARG A 88 -29.13 13.70 11.73
N ASN A 89 -28.05 13.74 12.50
CA ASN A 89 -27.89 12.93 13.69
C ASN A 89 -28.90 13.27 14.81
N GLY A 90 -29.55 14.44 14.72
CA GLY A 90 -30.62 14.83 15.62
C GLY A 90 -30.23 14.73 17.10
N ASN A 91 -31.10 14.10 17.90
CA ASN A 91 -30.89 13.91 19.34
C ASN A 91 -29.86 12.82 19.69
N GLN A 92 -29.29 12.11 18.71
CA GLN A 92 -28.33 11.01 18.95
C GLN A 92 -26.86 11.50 19.03
N GLY A 93 -26.66 12.82 19.06
CA GLY A 93 -25.33 13.41 19.15
C GLY A 93 -24.69 13.72 17.79
N ARG A 94 -23.61 14.45 17.82
CA ARG A 94 -22.85 14.81 16.64
C ARG A 94 -21.94 13.66 16.22
N PRO A 95 -21.87 13.29 14.91
CA PRO A 95 -20.92 12.29 14.44
C PRO A 95 -19.47 12.80 14.58
N LEU A 96 -18.54 11.90 14.85
CA LEU A 96 -17.12 12.18 14.79
C LEU A 96 -16.65 12.14 13.32
N PHE A 97 -16.05 13.23 12.83
CA PHE A 97 -15.50 13.31 11.48
C PHE A 97 -14.01 12.95 11.49
N VAL A 98 -13.69 11.84 10.86
CA VAL A 98 -12.33 11.30 10.75
C VAL A 98 -11.88 11.30 9.29
N THR A 99 -10.60 11.49 9.05
CA THR A 99 -10.00 11.23 7.75
C THR A 99 -8.67 10.50 7.89
N THR A 100 -8.37 9.59 6.95
CA THR A 100 -7.03 9.00 6.80
C THR A 100 -6.31 9.62 5.61
N LEU A 101 -5.10 10.12 5.85
CA LEU A 101 -4.20 10.64 4.83
C LEU A 101 -3.33 9.50 4.30
N HIS A 102 -3.39 9.24 2.98
CA HIS A 102 -2.74 8.09 2.35
C HIS A 102 -1.45 8.43 1.58
N CYS A 103 -1.06 9.71 1.54
CA CYS A 103 0.11 10.17 0.78
C CYS A 103 0.76 11.39 1.45
N TYR A 104 1.95 11.74 1.02
CA TYR A 104 2.62 13.00 1.35
C TYR A 104 2.20 14.04 0.31
N CYS A 105 1.19 14.86 0.60
CA CYS A 105 0.46 15.65 -0.40
C CYS A 105 1.35 16.55 -1.28
N PHE A 106 2.37 17.21 -0.73
CA PHE A 106 3.28 18.07 -1.52
C PHE A 106 4.39 17.30 -2.25
N GLN A 107 4.57 16.02 -1.98
CA GLN A 107 5.52 15.17 -2.69
C GLN A 107 4.80 14.36 -3.78
N ASP A 108 3.72 13.66 -3.39
CA ASP A 108 3.07 12.69 -4.26
C ASP A 108 2.12 13.35 -5.29
N LEU A 109 1.33 14.39 -4.90
CA LEU A 109 0.38 14.98 -5.82
C LEU A 109 1.05 15.77 -6.98
N PRO A 110 2.10 16.57 -6.74
CA PRO A 110 2.84 17.20 -7.86
C PRO A 110 3.53 16.19 -8.78
N SER A 111 4.04 15.07 -8.25
CA SER A 111 4.66 14.03 -9.07
C SER A 111 3.66 13.30 -9.97
N LEU A 112 2.38 13.18 -9.53
CA LEU A 112 1.32 12.49 -10.28
C LEU A 112 0.58 13.40 -11.27
N TYR A 113 0.39 14.68 -10.91
CA TYR A 113 -0.50 15.58 -11.64
C TYR A 113 0.20 16.85 -12.19
N GLY A 114 1.53 16.94 -12.01
CA GLY A 114 2.32 18.12 -12.36
C GLY A 114 2.28 19.21 -11.28
N TRP A 115 3.28 20.10 -11.28
CA TRP A 115 3.50 21.08 -10.21
C TRP A 115 2.31 22.01 -9.93
N ALA A 116 1.70 22.58 -10.97
CA ALA A 116 0.60 23.53 -10.79
C ALA A 116 -0.67 22.85 -10.26
N LYS A 117 -1.14 21.81 -10.96
CA LYS A 117 -2.36 21.08 -10.59
C LYS A 117 -2.17 20.32 -9.29
N GLY A 118 -1.07 19.59 -9.14
CA GLY A 118 -0.77 18.82 -7.94
C GLY A 118 -0.56 19.70 -6.71
N GLY A 119 0.09 20.86 -6.86
CA GLY A 119 0.23 21.84 -5.78
C GLY A 119 -1.11 22.42 -5.32
N LEU A 120 -2.01 22.77 -6.25
CA LEU A 120 -3.37 23.20 -5.90
C LEU A 120 -4.16 22.09 -5.19
N MET A 121 -4.04 20.85 -5.67
CA MET A 121 -4.67 19.70 -5.02
C MET A 121 -4.12 19.48 -3.62
N ALA A 122 -2.81 19.64 -3.38
CA ALA A 122 -2.20 19.53 -2.06
C ALA A 122 -2.73 20.58 -1.09
N LEU A 123 -2.89 21.82 -1.54
CA LEU A 123 -3.51 22.89 -0.74
C LEU A 123 -4.97 22.57 -0.39
N ALA A 124 -5.77 22.11 -1.36
CA ALA A 124 -7.15 21.70 -1.13
C ALA A 124 -7.24 20.51 -0.17
N TYR A 125 -6.30 19.56 -0.27
CA TYR A 125 -6.19 18.42 0.62
C TYR A 125 -5.94 18.86 2.08
N LEU A 126 -4.99 19.78 2.30
CA LEU A 126 -4.73 20.33 3.63
C LEU A 126 -5.92 21.16 4.13
N ALA A 127 -6.46 22.05 3.32
CA ALA A 127 -7.60 22.89 3.71
C ALA A 127 -8.79 22.03 4.17
N SER A 128 -9.07 20.90 3.49
CA SER A 128 -10.19 20.02 3.86
C SER A 128 -10.03 19.37 5.23
N THR A 129 -8.80 19.26 5.80
CA THR A 129 -8.57 18.76 7.16
C THR A 129 -9.12 19.68 8.25
N LEU A 130 -9.38 20.95 7.94
CA LEU A 130 -9.98 21.89 8.91
C LEU A 130 -11.38 21.43 9.36
N TRP A 131 -12.09 20.73 8.50
CA TRP A 131 -13.44 20.20 8.76
C TRP A 131 -13.45 18.77 9.30
N GLN A 132 -12.29 18.22 9.65
CA GLN A 132 -12.18 16.92 10.31
C GLN A 132 -11.89 17.10 11.80
N ASP A 133 -12.43 16.23 12.64
CA ASP A 133 -12.16 16.23 14.08
C ASP A 133 -10.89 15.47 14.40
N ARG A 134 -10.62 14.37 13.66
CA ARG A 134 -9.41 13.57 13.73
C ARG A 134 -8.82 13.36 12.34
N VAL A 135 -7.51 13.38 12.28
CA VAL A 135 -6.72 13.15 11.06
C VAL A 135 -5.72 12.04 11.33
N VAL A 136 -5.94 10.90 10.69
CA VAL A 136 -5.10 9.72 10.82
C VAL A 136 -4.01 9.73 9.76
N CYS A 137 -2.77 9.60 10.20
CA CYS A 137 -1.59 9.39 9.37
C CYS A 137 -1.19 7.91 9.41
N LEU A 138 -0.58 7.41 8.35
CA LEU A 138 -0.18 5.99 8.26
C LEU A 138 1.14 5.68 9.00
N SER A 139 1.81 6.71 9.55
CA SER A 139 3.05 6.56 10.30
C SER A 139 3.30 7.78 11.20
N GLN A 140 4.24 7.67 12.14
CA GLN A 140 4.73 8.78 12.92
C GLN A 140 5.49 9.79 12.04
N ASP A 141 6.24 9.31 11.04
CA ASP A 141 6.92 10.19 10.08
C ASP A 141 5.92 11.04 9.30
N MET A 142 4.86 10.42 8.78
CA MET A 142 3.76 11.14 8.12
C MET A 142 3.07 12.11 9.08
N MET A 143 2.87 11.73 10.35
CA MET A 143 2.32 12.61 11.37
C MET A 143 3.25 13.81 11.65
N ARG A 144 4.59 13.61 11.73
CA ARG A 144 5.57 14.69 11.84
C ARG A 144 5.53 15.61 10.62
N TYR A 145 5.41 15.05 9.41
CA TYR A 145 5.28 15.81 8.17
C TYR A 145 4.06 16.76 8.23
N TYR A 146 2.88 16.22 8.56
CA TYR A 146 1.64 16.99 8.61
C TYR A 146 1.50 17.91 9.82
N SER A 147 2.24 17.67 10.92
CA SER A 147 2.22 18.53 12.10
C SER A 147 2.71 19.97 11.86
N ARG A 148 3.28 20.25 10.68
CA ARG A 148 3.65 21.59 10.21
C ARG A 148 2.44 22.47 9.85
N TRP A 149 1.32 21.84 9.50
CA TRP A 149 0.12 22.54 9.02
C TRP A 149 -1.16 22.15 9.78
N ILE A 150 -1.18 20.99 10.41
CA ILE A 150 -2.34 20.45 11.12
C ILE A 150 -2.05 20.43 12.62
N SER A 151 -3.01 20.89 13.43
CA SER A 151 -2.88 20.86 14.89
C SER A 151 -2.61 19.44 15.38
N ARG A 152 -1.61 19.27 16.25
CA ARG A 152 -1.27 17.99 16.89
C ARG A 152 -2.43 17.37 17.66
N ARG A 153 -3.38 18.18 18.16
CA ARG A 153 -4.59 17.69 18.84
C ARG A 153 -5.48 16.84 17.94
N LYS A 154 -5.50 17.13 16.62
CA LYS A 154 -6.27 16.37 15.64
C LYS A 154 -5.51 15.15 15.09
N LEU A 155 -4.18 15.16 15.13
CA LEU A 155 -3.35 14.16 14.51
C LEU A 155 -3.29 12.87 15.35
N ARG A 156 -3.49 11.76 14.69
CA ARG A 156 -3.25 10.41 15.21
C ARG A 156 -2.44 9.64 14.16
N TYR A 157 -1.77 8.57 14.54
CA TYR A 157 -1.20 7.65 13.56
C TYR A 157 -1.68 6.23 13.82
N VAL A 158 -1.97 5.53 12.74
CA VAL A 158 -2.30 4.11 12.76
C VAL A 158 -1.62 3.46 11.57
N TYR A 159 -0.77 2.47 11.83
CA TYR A 159 -0.19 1.66 10.78
C TYR A 159 -1.27 0.79 10.15
N ASN A 160 -1.14 0.52 8.86
CA ASN A 160 -2.06 -0.39 8.17
C ASN A 160 -1.89 -1.85 8.65
N THR A 161 -2.91 -2.65 8.41
CA THR A 161 -2.89 -4.11 8.50
C THR A 161 -3.18 -4.73 7.15
N ARG A 162 -3.13 -6.05 7.06
CA ARG A 162 -3.64 -6.82 5.93
C ARG A 162 -4.40 -8.05 6.42
N LEU A 163 -5.61 -8.21 5.92
CA LEU A 163 -6.41 -9.42 6.03
C LEU A 163 -6.28 -10.20 4.73
N LEU A 164 -5.51 -11.28 4.76
CA LEU A 164 -5.36 -12.16 3.60
C LEU A 164 -6.08 -13.49 3.87
N PRO A 165 -6.80 -14.04 2.88
CA PRO A 165 -7.42 -15.35 3.00
C PRO A 165 -6.36 -16.42 3.35
N SER A 166 -6.79 -17.43 4.12
CA SER A 166 -5.93 -18.60 4.35
C SER A 166 -5.65 -19.31 3.02
N LYS A 167 -4.43 -19.83 2.86
CA LYS A 167 -3.94 -20.49 1.61
C LYS A 167 -4.75 -21.73 1.18
N GLN A 168 -5.71 -22.20 1.97
CA GLN A 168 -6.45 -23.43 1.70
C GLN A 168 -7.53 -23.16 0.66
N ASN A 169 -7.44 -23.83 -0.50
CA ASN A 169 -8.42 -23.84 -1.60
C ASN A 169 -8.46 -22.60 -2.51
N GLU A 170 -7.33 -21.98 -2.80
CA GLU A 170 -7.29 -20.94 -3.83
C GLU A 170 -7.51 -21.54 -5.22
N VAL A 171 -8.65 -21.21 -5.84
CA VAL A 171 -8.91 -21.50 -7.25
C VAL A 171 -8.42 -20.32 -8.08
N PHE A 172 -7.46 -20.57 -8.97
CA PHE A 172 -7.00 -19.59 -9.94
C PHE A 172 -7.89 -19.62 -11.19
N ASN A 173 -8.17 -18.45 -11.77
CA ASN A 173 -8.70 -18.39 -13.11
C ASN A 173 -7.65 -18.89 -14.14
N PRO A 174 -8.00 -19.19 -15.39
CA PRO A 174 -7.07 -19.76 -16.36
C PRO A 174 -5.78 -18.93 -16.57
N ASP A 175 -5.91 -17.59 -16.62
CA ASP A 175 -4.77 -16.70 -16.82
C ASP A 175 -3.83 -16.69 -15.61
N ASP A 176 -4.38 -16.70 -14.39
CA ASP A 176 -3.59 -16.77 -13.17
C ASP A 176 -2.96 -18.15 -13.00
N ALA A 177 -3.65 -19.23 -13.40
CA ALA A 177 -3.10 -20.59 -13.40
C ALA A 177 -1.89 -20.69 -14.34
N THR A 178 -1.99 -20.14 -15.55
CA THR A 178 -0.87 -20.08 -16.51
C THR A 178 0.32 -19.34 -15.93
N LEU A 179 0.10 -18.21 -15.23
CA LEU A 179 1.18 -17.48 -14.56
C LEU A 179 1.83 -18.34 -13.46
N VAL A 180 1.03 -19.00 -12.63
CA VAL A 180 1.54 -19.89 -11.57
C VAL A 180 2.37 -21.02 -12.17
N ASP A 181 1.92 -21.64 -13.25
CA ASP A 181 2.66 -22.73 -13.92
C ASP A 181 3.99 -22.24 -14.51
N GLN A 182 4.02 -21.02 -15.03
CA GLN A 182 5.29 -20.40 -15.49
C GLN A 182 6.27 -20.19 -14.33
N LEU A 183 5.80 -19.67 -13.16
CA LEU A 183 6.65 -19.47 -11.99
C LEU A 183 7.18 -20.79 -11.44
N LYS A 184 6.35 -21.83 -11.39
CA LYS A 184 6.77 -23.19 -11.01
C LYS A 184 7.80 -23.77 -11.97
N SER A 185 7.60 -23.52 -13.28
CA SER A 185 8.56 -23.97 -14.32
C SER A 185 9.93 -23.31 -14.13
N TRP A 186 9.99 -22.03 -13.78
CA TRP A 186 11.25 -21.35 -13.48
C TRP A 186 11.96 -21.98 -12.27
N HIS A 187 11.25 -22.29 -11.18
CA HIS A 187 11.82 -23.00 -10.04
C HIS A 187 12.33 -24.39 -10.42
N ALA A 188 11.56 -25.16 -11.20
CA ALA A 188 11.97 -26.48 -11.68
C ALA A 188 13.26 -26.43 -12.52
N GLN A 189 13.51 -25.32 -13.21
CA GLN A 189 14.73 -25.05 -13.98
C GLN A 189 15.88 -24.51 -13.11
N GLY A 190 15.68 -24.35 -11.79
CA GLY A 190 16.68 -23.85 -10.84
C GLY A 190 16.86 -22.32 -10.89
N HIS A 191 15.84 -21.57 -11.31
CA HIS A 191 15.87 -20.12 -11.25
C HIS A 191 15.32 -19.61 -9.91
N THR A 192 15.90 -18.52 -9.42
CA THR A 192 15.35 -17.72 -8.32
C THR A 192 14.35 -16.72 -8.88
N VAL A 193 13.15 -16.69 -8.31
CA VAL A 193 12.06 -15.83 -8.78
C VAL A 193 11.94 -14.59 -7.90
N ILE A 194 12.13 -13.42 -8.51
CA ILE A 194 11.87 -12.12 -7.87
C ILE A 194 10.53 -11.61 -8.38
N GLY A 195 9.63 -11.23 -7.46
CA GLY A 195 8.35 -10.63 -7.78
C GLY A 195 8.30 -9.15 -7.45
N MET A 196 7.61 -8.36 -8.26
CA MET A 196 7.18 -6.99 -7.96
C MET A 196 5.69 -6.87 -8.21
N ASN A 197 4.93 -6.45 -7.19
CA ASN A 197 3.48 -6.27 -7.28
C ASN A 197 3.13 -4.79 -7.17
N GLY A 198 2.43 -4.24 -8.16
CA GLY A 198 1.95 -2.86 -8.10
C GLY A 198 1.87 -2.15 -9.44
N VAL A 199 1.53 -0.86 -9.39
CA VAL A 199 1.41 -0.01 -10.58
C VAL A 199 2.78 0.20 -11.23
N LEU A 200 2.89 -0.03 -12.54
CA LEU A 200 4.14 0.12 -13.30
C LEU A 200 4.37 1.60 -13.65
N ILE A 201 5.01 2.30 -12.73
CA ILE A 201 5.41 3.71 -12.84
C ILE A 201 6.85 3.89 -12.33
N TYR A 202 7.59 4.89 -12.85
CA TYR A 202 8.98 5.15 -12.45
C TYR A 202 9.18 5.26 -10.94
N ARG A 203 8.20 5.85 -10.22
CA ARG A 203 8.24 5.94 -8.76
C ARG A 203 8.42 4.58 -8.06
N LYS A 204 8.04 3.48 -8.70
CA LYS A 204 8.17 2.10 -8.15
C LYS A 204 9.54 1.46 -8.44
N GLY A 205 10.43 2.13 -9.18
CA GLY A 205 11.81 1.69 -9.41
C GLY A 205 11.95 0.44 -10.27
N VAL A 206 11.02 0.20 -11.20
CA VAL A 206 11.07 -0.94 -12.13
C VAL A 206 12.35 -0.89 -12.99
N ASP A 207 12.75 0.31 -13.42
CA ASP A 207 13.99 0.56 -14.16
C ASP A 207 15.25 0.17 -13.36
N LEU A 208 15.27 0.45 -12.05
CA LEU A 208 16.36 0.03 -11.16
C LEU A 208 16.42 -1.50 -11.05
N MET A 209 15.24 -2.14 -10.93
CA MET A 209 15.17 -3.60 -10.84
C MET A 209 15.63 -4.30 -12.13
N LEU A 210 15.23 -3.80 -13.31
CA LEU A 210 15.67 -4.33 -14.60
C LEU A 210 17.19 -4.27 -14.74
N ARG A 211 17.81 -3.13 -14.38
CA ARG A 211 19.27 -2.95 -14.42
C ARG A 211 19.99 -3.86 -13.41
N ALA A 212 19.47 -3.99 -12.21
CA ALA A 212 20.02 -4.89 -11.20
C ALA A 212 19.92 -6.36 -11.61
N LEU A 213 18.81 -6.77 -12.24
CA LEU A 213 18.65 -8.11 -12.79
C LEU A 213 19.70 -8.42 -13.88
N ARG A 214 19.93 -7.45 -14.77
CA ARG A 214 20.97 -7.57 -15.81
C ARG A 214 22.34 -7.81 -15.20
N LEU A 215 22.70 -7.01 -14.18
CA LEU A 215 23.99 -7.13 -13.48
C LEU A 215 24.12 -8.52 -12.82
N LEU A 216 23.12 -8.95 -12.07
CA LEU A 216 23.11 -10.23 -11.35
C LEU A 216 23.23 -11.43 -12.32
N ASN A 217 22.52 -11.39 -13.45
CA ASN A 217 22.60 -12.47 -14.45
C ASN A 217 23.96 -12.48 -15.17
N GLN A 218 24.60 -11.32 -15.37
CA GLN A 218 25.98 -11.25 -15.90
C GLN A 218 27.02 -11.82 -14.93
N GLU A 219 26.76 -11.76 -13.61
CA GLU A 219 27.59 -12.39 -12.57
C GLU A 219 27.38 -13.92 -12.47
N GLY A 220 26.51 -14.50 -13.32
CA GLY A 220 26.24 -15.94 -13.38
C GLY A 220 25.08 -16.40 -12.50
N HIS A 221 24.36 -15.48 -11.86
CA HIS A 221 23.13 -15.82 -11.14
C HIS A 221 21.99 -16.15 -12.10
N ARG A 222 21.06 -17.00 -11.68
CA ARG A 222 19.92 -17.44 -12.47
C ARG A 222 18.62 -16.85 -11.94
N PHE A 223 18.48 -15.52 -12.05
CA PHE A 223 17.27 -14.83 -11.62
C PHE A 223 16.24 -14.71 -12.75
N ARG A 224 14.96 -14.72 -12.35
CA ARG A 224 13.80 -14.37 -13.16
C ARG A 224 12.99 -13.31 -12.45
N LEU A 225 12.43 -12.37 -13.20
CA LEU A 225 11.62 -11.29 -12.65
C LEU A 225 10.19 -11.39 -13.17
N VAL A 226 9.22 -11.35 -12.26
CA VAL A 226 7.81 -11.20 -12.61
C VAL A 226 7.28 -9.85 -12.11
N LEU A 227 6.67 -9.09 -13.02
CA LEU A 227 6.05 -7.80 -12.78
C LEU A 227 4.53 -7.98 -12.84
N VAL A 228 3.87 -8.01 -11.66
CA VAL A 228 2.41 -8.17 -11.56
C VAL A 228 1.78 -6.80 -11.33
N GLY A 229 1.20 -6.25 -12.37
CA GLY A 229 0.62 -4.93 -12.41
C GLY A 229 0.63 -4.32 -13.80
N ASP A 230 0.09 -3.12 -13.92
CA ASP A 230 0.10 -2.33 -15.13
C ASP A 230 0.26 -0.85 -14.77
N GLY A 231 0.58 0.00 -15.75
CA GLY A 231 0.74 1.43 -15.52
C GLY A 231 1.21 2.20 -16.74
N GLN A 232 1.21 3.52 -16.62
CA GLN A 232 1.50 4.42 -17.74
C GLN A 232 2.91 4.26 -18.31
N ASP A 233 3.89 3.81 -17.49
CA ASP A 233 5.30 3.71 -17.88
C ASP A 233 5.67 2.27 -18.32
N ARG A 234 4.69 1.35 -18.43
CA ARG A 234 4.91 -0.05 -18.81
C ARG A 234 5.67 -0.17 -20.15
N GLY A 235 5.23 0.57 -21.18
CA GLY A 235 5.86 0.50 -22.50
C GLY A 235 7.33 0.94 -22.50
N ASP A 236 7.71 1.88 -21.63
CA ASP A 236 9.10 2.30 -21.48
C ASP A 236 9.93 1.24 -20.75
N PHE A 237 9.35 0.53 -19.79
CA PHE A 237 10.02 -0.60 -19.12
C PHE A 237 10.19 -1.81 -20.04
N GLU A 238 9.23 -2.11 -20.92
CA GLU A 238 9.35 -3.15 -21.93
C GLU A 238 10.48 -2.82 -22.93
N LYS A 239 10.59 -1.57 -23.40
CA LYS A 239 11.72 -1.12 -24.25
C LYS A 239 13.06 -1.21 -23.50
N LEU A 240 13.11 -0.80 -22.23
CA LEU A 240 14.31 -0.92 -21.40
C LEU A 240 14.71 -2.41 -21.24
N CYS A 241 13.77 -3.28 -20.94
CA CYS A 241 13.95 -4.73 -20.83
C CYS A 241 14.60 -5.28 -22.12
N GLN A 242 14.03 -4.95 -23.26
CA GLN A 242 14.59 -5.33 -24.58
C GLN A 242 16.01 -4.79 -24.79
N SER A 243 16.26 -3.52 -24.49
CA SER A 243 17.59 -2.91 -24.66
C SER A 243 18.66 -3.53 -23.77
N LEU A 244 18.26 -4.08 -22.61
CA LEU A 244 19.13 -4.81 -21.70
C LEU A 244 19.28 -6.29 -22.05
N GLY A 245 18.55 -6.78 -23.07
CA GLY A 245 18.57 -8.19 -23.47
C GLY A 245 17.97 -9.14 -22.44
N LEU A 246 16.88 -8.71 -21.76
CA LEU A 246 16.23 -9.44 -20.66
C LEU A 246 14.87 -10.03 -21.05
N ASN A 247 14.57 -10.19 -22.34
CA ASN A 247 13.23 -10.62 -22.79
C ASN A 247 12.82 -12.01 -22.26
N ASP A 248 13.80 -12.91 -22.10
CA ASP A 248 13.55 -14.27 -21.60
C ASP A 248 13.57 -14.35 -20.08
N GLU A 249 14.07 -13.32 -19.39
CA GLU A 249 14.23 -13.26 -17.94
C GLU A 249 13.12 -12.52 -17.21
N VAL A 250 12.34 -11.68 -17.92
CA VAL A 250 11.33 -10.79 -17.34
C VAL A 250 9.96 -11.09 -17.90
N LEU A 251 8.99 -11.32 -17.02
CA LEU A 251 7.59 -11.50 -17.36
C LEU A 251 6.76 -10.30 -16.91
N PHE A 252 6.19 -9.57 -17.86
CA PHE A 252 5.18 -8.54 -17.62
C PHE A 252 3.80 -9.20 -17.55
N ALA A 253 3.38 -9.63 -16.35
CA ALA A 253 2.17 -10.42 -16.15
C ALA A 253 0.88 -9.62 -16.32
N GLY A 254 0.95 -8.28 -16.39
CA GLY A 254 -0.22 -7.41 -16.44
C GLY A 254 -0.96 -7.28 -15.09
N HIS A 255 -2.05 -6.54 -15.10
CA HIS A 255 -2.85 -6.32 -13.91
C HIS A 255 -3.51 -7.63 -13.43
N ARG A 256 -3.37 -7.92 -12.13
CA ARG A 256 -4.07 -9.03 -11.44
C ARG A 256 -4.78 -8.47 -10.22
N LYS A 257 -6.04 -8.87 -10.00
CA LYS A 257 -6.88 -8.34 -8.94
C LYS A 257 -6.29 -8.56 -7.55
N ASP A 258 -5.76 -9.75 -7.29
CA ASP A 258 -5.25 -10.18 -5.99
C ASP A 258 -3.78 -10.62 -6.10
N ALA A 259 -2.91 -9.67 -6.47
CA ALA A 259 -1.49 -9.92 -6.78
C ALA A 259 -0.73 -10.61 -5.61
N TYR A 260 -1.18 -10.47 -4.36
CA TYR A 260 -0.60 -11.16 -3.20
C TYR A 260 -0.67 -12.69 -3.32
N ARG A 261 -1.60 -13.23 -4.12
CA ARG A 261 -1.75 -14.69 -4.35
C ARG A 261 -0.54 -15.31 -5.04
N PHE A 262 0.28 -14.53 -5.73
CA PHE A 262 1.51 -14.99 -6.36
C PHE A 262 2.72 -15.00 -5.44
N LEU A 263 2.64 -14.35 -4.26
CA LEU A 263 3.72 -14.34 -3.28
C LEU A 263 4.25 -15.73 -2.90
N PRO A 264 3.43 -16.79 -2.74
CA PRO A 264 3.94 -18.13 -2.48
C PRO A 264 4.99 -18.62 -3.50
N TYR A 265 4.90 -18.13 -4.73
CA TYR A 265 5.74 -18.51 -5.87
C TYR A 265 6.92 -17.56 -6.11
N TYR A 266 7.18 -16.61 -5.22
CA TYR A 266 8.37 -15.77 -5.23
C TYR A 266 9.36 -16.24 -4.18
N ASP A 267 10.66 -16.15 -4.47
CA ASP A 267 11.72 -16.28 -3.46
C ASP A 267 11.92 -14.93 -2.75
N ILE A 268 11.84 -13.85 -3.52
CA ILE A 268 12.01 -12.48 -3.02
C ILE A 268 10.88 -11.60 -3.55
N LEU A 269 10.30 -10.77 -2.70
CA LEU A 269 9.52 -9.61 -3.12
C LEU A 269 10.42 -8.38 -3.15
N ALA A 270 10.50 -7.68 -4.29
CA ALA A 270 11.27 -6.46 -4.43
C ALA A 270 10.39 -5.21 -4.46
N LEU A 271 10.78 -4.18 -3.70
CA LEU A 271 10.11 -2.89 -3.57
C LEU A 271 11.13 -1.75 -3.70
N PRO A 272 11.76 -1.54 -4.87
CA PRO A 272 12.78 -0.52 -5.09
C PRO A 272 12.16 0.88 -5.30
N SER A 273 11.11 1.21 -4.58
CA SER A 273 10.33 2.44 -4.75
C SER A 273 11.10 3.68 -4.29
N HIS A 274 10.91 4.79 -5.01
CA HIS A 274 11.44 6.11 -4.61
C HIS A 274 10.62 6.76 -3.50
N SER A 275 9.35 6.42 -3.36
CA SER A 275 8.43 6.93 -2.34
C SER A 275 7.28 5.97 -2.10
N GLU A 276 6.89 5.83 -0.84
CA GLU A 276 5.71 5.06 -0.40
C GLU A 276 5.01 5.78 0.75
N GLY A 277 3.68 5.76 0.74
CA GLY A 277 2.89 6.19 1.90
C GLY A 277 2.92 5.13 3.01
N PHE A 278 2.43 3.94 2.71
CA PHE A 278 2.59 2.70 3.49
C PHE A 278 2.51 1.51 2.52
N PRO A 279 3.60 0.76 2.30
CA PRO A 279 3.62 -0.31 1.31
C PRO A 279 2.88 -1.56 1.80
N LEU A 280 1.62 -1.75 1.38
CA LEU A 280 0.79 -2.90 1.76
C LEU A 280 1.45 -4.23 1.36
N SER A 281 2.18 -4.25 0.26
CA SER A 281 2.91 -5.43 -0.21
C SER A 281 3.97 -5.93 0.77
N LEU A 282 4.52 -5.06 1.64
CA LEU A 282 5.37 -5.51 2.76
C LEU A 282 4.59 -6.30 3.81
N LEU A 283 3.37 -5.86 4.14
CA LEU A 283 2.50 -6.60 5.05
C LEU A 283 2.05 -7.93 4.44
N GLU A 284 1.76 -7.92 3.13
CA GLU A 284 1.44 -9.14 2.38
C GLU A 284 2.61 -10.12 2.40
N ALA A 285 3.83 -9.64 2.13
CA ALA A 285 5.05 -10.45 2.22
C ALA A 285 5.27 -11.00 3.64
N ALA A 286 5.00 -10.21 4.67
CA ALA A 286 5.08 -10.62 6.07
C ALA A 286 4.14 -11.81 6.37
N VAL A 287 2.87 -11.71 5.94
CA VAL A 287 1.88 -12.80 6.11
C VAL A 287 2.36 -14.09 5.43
N TYR A 288 2.98 -13.98 4.26
CA TYR A 288 3.53 -15.12 3.51
C TYR A 288 4.97 -15.49 3.87
N GLN A 289 5.57 -14.82 4.86
CA GLN A 289 6.95 -15.03 5.32
C GLN A 289 7.97 -14.96 4.18
N LYS A 290 7.80 -13.99 3.27
CA LYS A 290 8.70 -13.83 2.13
C LYS A 290 9.90 -12.97 2.46
N LYS A 291 11.05 -13.29 1.85
CA LYS A 291 12.21 -12.41 1.83
C LYS A 291 11.85 -11.14 1.08
N VAL A 292 12.29 -10.00 1.57
CA VAL A 292 11.96 -8.70 0.98
C VAL A 292 13.22 -7.88 0.77
N VAL A 293 13.32 -7.28 -0.42
CA VAL A 293 14.32 -6.26 -0.75
C VAL A 293 13.61 -4.94 -0.99
N VAL A 294 14.03 -3.88 -0.29
CA VAL A 294 13.31 -2.61 -0.26
C VAL A 294 14.27 -1.42 -0.21
N SER A 295 13.90 -0.30 -0.84
CA SER A 295 14.64 0.95 -0.69
C SER A 295 14.52 1.52 0.72
N GLU A 296 15.57 2.20 1.20
CA GLU A 296 15.59 2.91 2.48
C GLU A 296 14.66 4.12 2.44
N LEU A 297 13.40 3.92 2.80
CA LEU A 297 12.40 4.98 2.94
C LEU A 297 12.13 5.28 4.41
N PRO A 298 11.77 6.51 4.78
CA PRO A 298 11.42 6.88 6.16
C PRO A 298 10.37 5.95 6.77
N ILE A 299 9.34 5.59 6.01
CA ILE A 299 8.29 4.66 6.44
C ILE A 299 8.83 3.25 6.69
N VAL A 300 9.73 2.76 5.85
CA VAL A 300 10.35 1.43 6.02
C VAL A 300 11.24 1.43 7.26
N LYS A 301 12.03 2.49 7.44
CA LYS A 301 12.88 2.66 8.62
C LYS A 301 12.08 2.69 9.92
N GLU A 302 10.94 3.35 9.91
CA GLU A 302 10.07 3.45 11.09
C GLU A 302 9.39 2.10 11.42
N CYS A 303 8.90 1.42 10.38
CA CYS A 303 8.00 0.28 10.55
C CYS A 303 8.72 -1.07 10.62
N PHE A 304 9.88 -1.19 9.98
CA PHE A 304 10.61 -2.46 9.85
C PHE A 304 12.08 -2.27 10.18
N GLY A 305 12.64 -3.23 10.93
CA GLY A 305 14.08 -3.24 11.20
C GLY A 305 14.86 -3.51 9.92
N TYR A 306 15.66 -2.56 9.48
CA TYR A 306 16.62 -2.78 8.40
C TYR A 306 18.02 -2.33 8.77
N ARG A 307 18.96 -2.88 8.06
CA ARG A 307 20.37 -2.64 8.19
C ARG A 307 20.84 -1.54 7.24
N THR A 308 21.64 -0.62 7.75
CA THR A 308 22.53 0.18 6.91
C THR A 308 23.74 -0.69 6.53
N PRO A 309 24.19 -0.71 5.25
CA PRO A 309 25.36 -1.48 4.85
C PRO A 309 26.55 -1.23 5.78
N GLY A 310 27.21 -2.29 6.24
CA GLY A 310 28.32 -2.25 7.18
C GLY A 310 27.99 -2.52 8.66
N THR A 311 26.71 -2.60 9.06
CA THR A 311 26.30 -2.75 10.47
C THR A 311 25.37 -3.93 10.73
N SER A 312 25.69 -5.17 10.23
CA SER A 312 24.84 -6.34 10.46
C SER A 312 24.73 -6.75 11.92
N THR A 313 23.50 -6.85 12.41
CA THR A 313 23.20 -7.49 13.68
C THR A 313 22.58 -8.89 13.49
N GLY A 314 22.32 -9.31 12.23
CA GLY A 314 21.61 -10.57 11.90
C GLY A 314 20.17 -10.60 12.38
N LYS A 315 19.55 -9.42 12.61
CA LYS A 315 18.18 -9.26 13.13
C LYS A 315 17.27 -8.44 12.22
N GLU A 316 17.72 -8.20 11.00
CA GLU A 316 16.98 -7.39 10.03
C GLU A 316 15.72 -8.12 9.55
N GLU A 317 14.62 -7.38 9.45
CA GLU A 317 13.32 -7.87 8.97
C GLU A 317 13.18 -7.72 7.45
N VAL A 318 13.99 -6.84 6.85
CA VAL A 318 14.06 -6.59 5.40
C VAL A 318 15.50 -6.32 4.96
N ALA A 319 15.84 -6.72 3.74
CA ALA A 319 17.10 -6.31 3.11
C ALA A 319 16.89 -4.93 2.45
N ALA A 320 17.52 -3.90 3.00
CA ALA A 320 17.35 -2.54 2.51
C ALA A 320 18.56 -2.04 1.72
N PHE A 321 18.31 -1.15 0.77
CA PHE A 321 19.35 -0.46 0.00
C PHE A 321 19.04 1.03 -0.13
N LYS A 322 20.08 1.85 -0.16
CA LYS A 322 19.95 3.30 -0.30
C LYS A 322 19.85 3.70 -1.78
N ILE A 323 18.84 4.51 -2.11
CA ILE A 323 18.77 5.19 -3.41
C ILE A 323 19.77 6.35 -3.40
N ASP A 324 20.63 6.39 -4.41
CA ASP A 324 21.66 7.42 -4.62
C ASP A 324 21.28 8.27 -5.84
N PRO A 325 21.65 9.57 -5.90
CA PRO A 325 21.52 10.36 -7.12
C PRO A 325 22.24 9.74 -8.32
N ASN A 326 23.32 8.99 -8.09
CA ASN A 326 23.96 8.16 -9.11
C ASN A 326 23.19 6.85 -9.27
N GLN A 327 22.56 6.66 -10.41
CA GLN A 327 21.76 5.47 -10.72
C GLN A 327 22.58 4.18 -10.67
N ASP A 328 23.82 4.17 -11.18
CA ASP A 328 24.67 2.98 -11.19
C ASP A 328 25.02 2.54 -9.76
N ALA A 329 25.32 3.50 -8.85
CA ALA A 329 25.53 3.21 -7.44
C ALA A 329 24.27 2.61 -6.78
N THR A 330 23.09 3.08 -7.16
CA THR A 330 21.81 2.52 -6.68
C THR A 330 21.63 1.09 -7.17
N VAL A 331 21.88 0.82 -8.45
CA VAL A 331 21.76 -0.51 -9.05
C VAL A 331 22.71 -1.51 -8.37
N LEU A 332 23.96 -1.13 -8.12
CA LEU A 332 24.94 -1.96 -7.40
C LEU A 332 24.46 -2.31 -5.98
N ARG A 333 23.94 -1.33 -5.24
CA ARG A 333 23.41 -1.55 -3.88
C ARG A 333 22.15 -2.42 -3.89
N LEU A 334 21.28 -2.26 -4.89
CA LEU A 334 20.10 -3.11 -5.04
C LEU A 334 20.51 -4.58 -5.34
N ALA A 335 21.47 -4.79 -6.24
CA ALA A 335 22.00 -6.12 -6.51
C ALA A 335 22.64 -6.77 -5.27
N GLU A 336 23.40 -5.99 -4.48
CA GLU A 336 23.96 -6.45 -3.21
C GLU A 336 22.86 -6.82 -2.20
N ALA A 337 21.82 -5.99 -2.07
CA ALA A 337 20.69 -6.28 -1.18
C ALA A 337 19.95 -7.56 -1.59
N ILE A 338 19.82 -7.84 -2.89
CA ILE A 338 19.22 -9.08 -3.41
C ILE A 338 20.10 -10.29 -3.02
N ARG A 339 21.43 -10.22 -3.20
CA ARG A 339 22.36 -11.30 -2.78
C ARG A 339 22.27 -11.55 -1.27
N ASN A 340 22.23 -10.49 -0.47
CA ASN A 340 22.11 -10.59 0.99
C ASN A 340 20.78 -11.22 1.40
N ALA A 341 19.65 -10.86 0.74
CA ALA A 341 18.36 -11.47 0.98
C ALA A 341 18.35 -12.97 0.65
N MET A 342 19.06 -13.37 -0.41
CA MET A 342 19.18 -14.79 -0.78
C MET A 342 19.86 -15.62 0.32
N SER A 343 20.90 -15.09 0.94
CA SER A 343 21.68 -15.79 1.95
C SER A 343 21.06 -15.82 3.35
N ASP A 344 20.04 -14.99 3.62
CA ASP A 344 19.38 -14.90 4.94
C ASP A 344 17.97 -15.50 4.92
N GLU A 345 17.85 -16.78 5.32
CA GLU A 345 16.57 -17.48 5.40
C GLU A 345 15.65 -16.95 6.51
N ALA A 346 16.16 -16.19 7.45
CA ALA A 346 15.39 -15.73 8.59
C ALA A 346 14.66 -14.38 8.36
N ILE A 347 14.87 -13.69 7.22
CA ILE A 347 14.17 -12.43 6.89
C ILE A 347 12.65 -12.63 6.94
N GLY A 348 12.11 -13.59 6.20
CA GLY A 348 10.67 -13.84 6.14
C GLY A 348 10.04 -14.16 7.50
N PRO A 349 10.57 -15.10 8.28
CA PRO A 349 10.12 -15.37 9.64
C PRO A 349 10.18 -14.16 10.58
N ARG A 350 11.26 -13.36 10.54
CA ARG A 350 11.38 -12.13 11.35
C ARG A 350 10.35 -11.08 10.94
N LEU A 351 10.15 -10.91 9.64
CA LEU A 351 9.14 -9.99 9.09
C LEU A 351 7.72 -10.41 9.53
N ARG A 352 7.43 -11.71 9.55
CA ARG A 352 6.15 -12.25 10.07
C ARG A 352 5.99 -11.96 11.56
N GLN A 353 7.00 -12.20 12.36
CA GLN A 353 6.96 -11.90 13.80
C GLN A 353 6.69 -10.41 14.06
N ARG A 354 7.28 -9.54 13.24
CA ARG A 354 7.02 -8.10 13.30
C ARG A 354 5.57 -7.77 12.95
N PHE A 355 5.02 -8.39 11.91
CA PHE A 355 3.62 -8.23 11.54
C PHE A 355 2.68 -8.64 12.68
N ASP A 356 2.87 -9.82 13.25
CA ASP A 356 2.02 -10.33 14.32
C ASP A 356 2.03 -9.41 15.55
N LYS A 357 3.18 -8.81 15.86
CA LYS A 357 3.36 -7.92 17.00
C LYS A 357 2.74 -6.53 16.80
N ASP A 358 2.99 -5.89 15.65
CA ASP A 358 2.76 -4.46 15.48
C ASP A 358 1.69 -4.11 14.44
N TYR A 359 1.34 -5.07 13.54
CA TYR A 359 0.47 -4.85 12.38
C TYR A 359 -0.68 -5.85 12.29
N SER A 360 -0.87 -6.71 13.30
CA SER A 360 -1.99 -7.66 13.31
C SER A 360 -3.34 -6.94 13.26
N PRO A 361 -4.40 -7.58 12.75
CA PRO A 361 -5.74 -7.02 12.73
C PRO A 361 -6.23 -6.54 14.09
N GLU A 362 -5.84 -7.25 15.16
CA GLU A 362 -6.20 -6.89 16.55
C GLU A 362 -5.52 -5.60 17.00
N VAL A 363 -4.22 -5.43 16.74
CA VAL A 363 -3.49 -4.18 17.03
C VAL A 363 -4.08 -3.02 16.24
N PHE A 364 -4.42 -3.26 14.97
CA PHE A 364 -5.05 -2.28 14.10
C PHE A 364 -6.43 -1.85 14.63
N TYR A 365 -7.25 -2.82 15.06
CA TYR A 365 -8.55 -2.57 15.67
C TYR A 365 -8.44 -1.62 16.89
N HIS A 366 -7.63 -1.98 17.88
CA HIS A 366 -7.48 -1.17 19.10
C HIS A 366 -6.96 0.23 18.82
N LYS A 367 -6.07 0.40 17.83
CA LYS A 367 -5.60 1.74 17.44
C LYS A 367 -6.71 2.59 16.83
N TYR A 368 -7.55 2.04 15.96
CA TYR A 368 -8.68 2.77 15.40
C TYR A 368 -9.82 2.93 16.39
N GLU A 369 -10.09 1.96 17.27
CA GLU A 369 -11.04 2.08 18.36
C GLU A 369 -10.70 3.30 19.23
N PHE A 370 -9.42 3.48 19.60
CA PHE A 370 -8.94 4.67 20.30
C PHE A 370 -9.17 5.95 19.50
N VAL A 371 -8.92 5.94 18.18
CA VAL A 371 -9.19 7.11 17.31
C VAL A 371 -10.68 7.47 17.33
N TYR A 372 -11.57 6.49 17.36
CA TYR A 372 -13.01 6.70 17.28
C TYR A 372 -13.66 7.02 18.63
N SER A 373 -13.04 6.65 19.75
CA SER A 373 -13.57 6.85 21.12
C SER A 373 -12.91 7.99 21.89
N ASP A 374 -11.69 8.40 21.51
CA ASP A 374 -10.96 9.48 22.19
C ASP A 374 -11.66 10.83 21.96
N SER A 375 -12.31 11.37 23.00
CA SER A 375 -13.08 12.63 23.03
C SER A 375 -12.24 13.83 23.46
#